data_134e2ec4591704304d9089c99b96c615
#
_entry.id   134e2ec4591704304d9089c99b96c615
#
_cell.length_a   1.000
_cell.length_b   1.000
_cell.length_c   1.000
_cell.angle_alpha   90.00
_cell.angle_beta   90.00
_cell.angle_gamma   90.00
#
_symmetry.space_group_name_H-M   'P 1'
#
loop_
_entity.id
_entity.type
_entity.pdbx_description
1 polymer ?
#
loop_
_entity_poly.entity_id
_entity_poly.type
_entity_poly.pdbx_seq_one_letter_code
_entity_poly.pdbx_strand_id
1 'polypeptide(L)'
;MCIRDSIKAAFEGVDMPGVQKYKNSIVSRMHKGLEGLVSSRGIDLIQGWGRLVAADAVEVDGRRITGRNVVLASGSYSKTIGQEISGGVITSEEALEMDHVPASAVILGGGVIGVEFASAWASMGSQVTIIEGLPHLVPNEDEAISKQLERAFRKRKITFRTNTMFESVERHDGGVTVRTQDGKTHEAEVLLIAVGRGPATANLGYEEVGVAMDRGFVLADEYGRTNVPGVWAVGDIVPGVQLAHRGFAQGIVVAEKIAGLDPTPVDDVLVPKVTFCEPEIASVGLSEAKAAEIHGKENITSAEFNVAGNAKSQILGTQGFVKLVSLKDGPILGFHAIGARMGEQVGEGQLMVSWEADADDVAALVHAHPTQNETLGEAAMALAGKPLHNHG
;
A
#
# COMPACT_ATOMS: atom_id res chain seq x y z
N MET A 1 -15.94 3.42 24.81
CA MET A 1 -15.71 3.08 26.23
C MET A 1 -14.28 2.57 26.36
N CYS A 2 -13.45 3.26 27.14
CA CYS A 2 -12.03 2.91 27.27
C CYS A 2 -11.85 1.63 28.07
N ILE A 3 -11.48 0.56 27.40
CA ILE A 3 -11.05 -0.71 28.02
C ILE A 3 -9.77 -0.52 28.87
N ARG A 4 -8.95 0.48 28.53
CA ARG A 4 -7.65 0.73 29.17
C ARG A 4 -7.67 0.90 30.69
N ASP A 5 -8.70 1.56 31.22
CA ASP A 5 -8.72 1.96 32.64
C ASP A 5 -9.74 1.17 33.47
N SER A 6 -10.67 0.49 32.81
CA SER A 6 -11.85 -0.13 33.46
C SER A 6 -11.85 -1.65 33.45
N ILE A 7 -11.12 -2.29 32.53
CA ILE A 7 -11.03 -3.75 32.43
C ILE A 7 -9.59 -4.17 32.72
N LYS A 8 -9.44 -4.95 33.80
CA LYS A 8 -8.14 -5.58 34.12
C LYS A 8 -7.98 -6.80 33.23
N ALA A 9 -6.97 -6.77 32.35
CA ALA A 9 -6.61 -7.87 31.47
C ALA A 9 -5.10 -8.08 31.50
N ALA A 10 -4.67 -9.32 31.32
CA ALA A 10 -3.27 -9.69 31.11
C ALA A 10 -3.09 -10.21 29.69
N PHE A 11 -1.99 -9.85 29.05
CA PHE A 11 -1.58 -10.47 27.81
C PHE A 11 -0.83 -11.74 28.12
N GLU A 12 -1.40 -12.89 27.73
CA GLU A 12 -0.84 -14.23 27.99
C GLU A 12 -0.08 -14.81 26.78
N GLY A 13 -0.24 -14.20 25.61
CA GLY A 13 0.39 -14.61 24.36
C GLY A 13 -0.54 -14.48 23.15
N VAL A 14 -0.09 -14.97 22.01
CA VAL A 14 -0.83 -15.00 20.76
C VAL A 14 -1.07 -16.46 20.34
N ASP A 15 -2.33 -16.85 20.16
CA ASP A 15 -2.71 -18.13 19.56
C ASP A 15 -2.58 -18.01 18.03
N MET A 16 -1.38 -18.22 17.49
CA MET A 16 -1.13 -18.13 16.04
C MET A 16 -1.94 -19.16 15.23
N PRO A 17 -2.10 -20.43 15.65
CA PRO A 17 -3.06 -21.33 15.00
C PRO A 17 -4.47 -20.77 14.90
N GLY A 18 -4.95 -20.09 15.93
CA GLY A 18 -6.23 -19.37 15.93
C GLY A 18 -6.25 -18.20 14.95
N VAL A 19 -5.18 -17.41 14.88
CA VAL A 19 -5.00 -16.31 13.90
C VAL A 19 -5.03 -16.86 12.48
N GLN A 20 -4.27 -17.94 12.20
CA GLN A 20 -4.23 -18.56 10.88
C GLN A 20 -5.60 -19.14 10.47
N LYS A 21 -6.28 -19.79 11.39
CA LYS A 21 -7.64 -20.31 11.16
C LYS A 21 -8.62 -19.18 10.81
N TYR A 22 -8.55 -18.06 11.53
CA TYR A 22 -9.39 -16.88 11.26
C TYR A 22 -9.08 -16.29 9.88
N LYS A 23 -7.79 -16.00 9.59
CA LYS A 23 -7.32 -15.51 8.29
C LYS A 23 -7.84 -16.41 7.15
N ASN A 24 -7.58 -17.71 7.23
CA ASN A 24 -7.94 -18.67 6.20
C ASN A 24 -9.46 -18.78 6.01
N SER A 25 -10.25 -18.60 7.08
CA SER A 25 -11.70 -18.55 6.97
C SER A 25 -12.22 -17.38 6.16
N ILE A 26 -11.60 -16.19 6.32
CA ILE A 26 -11.94 -14.98 5.55
C ILE A 26 -11.51 -15.16 4.10
N VAL A 27 -10.26 -15.55 3.85
CA VAL A 27 -9.73 -15.79 2.49
C VAL A 27 -10.60 -16.78 1.73
N SER A 28 -10.91 -17.94 2.35
CA SER A 28 -11.76 -18.96 1.73
C SER A 28 -13.18 -18.44 1.41
N ARG A 29 -13.76 -17.62 2.28
CA ARG A 29 -15.09 -17.04 2.05
C ARG A 29 -15.08 -16.08 0.87
N MET A 30 -14.07 -15.20 0.81
CA MET A 30 -13.93 -14.23 -0.28
C MET A 30 -13.65 -14.94 -1.62
N HIS A 31 -12.77 -15.96 -1.61
CA HIS A 31 -12.46 -16.76 -2.79
C HIS A 31 -13.72 -17.47 -3.34
N LYS A 32 -14.49 -18.17 -2.47
CA LYS A 32 -15.74 -18.81 -2.89
C LYS A 32 -16.77 -17.82 -3.40
N GLY A 33 -16.84 -16.62 -2.82
CA GLY A 33 -17.69 -15.54 -3.33
C GLY A 33 -17.34 -15.13 -4.75
N LEU A 34 -16.04 -14.97 -5.02
CA LEU A 34 -15.54 -14.64 -6.35
C LEU A 34 -15.77 -15.78 -7.35
N GLU A 35 -15.49 -17.04 -7.00
CA GLU A 35 -15.81 -18.21 -7.85
C GLU A 35 -17.30 -18.28 -8.20
N GLY A 36 -18.16 -18.03 -7.20
CA GLY A 36 -19.61 -17.95 -7.42
C GLY A 36 -20.02 -16.84 -8.39
N LEU A 37 -19.36 -15.67 -8.29
CA LEU A 37 -19.62 -14.56 -9.22
C LEU A 37 -19.17 -14.91 -10.64
N VAL A 38 -17.97 -15.45 -10.82
CA VAL A 38 -17.43 -15.88 -12.12
C VAL A 38 -18.39 -16.91 -12.77
N SER A 39 -18.78 -17.94 -12.01
CA SER A 39 -19.71 -18.97 -12.48
C SER A 39 -21.09 -18.41 -12.85
N SER A 40 -21.65 -17.53 -12.01
CA SER A 40 -22.98 -16.91 -12.27
C SER A 40 -23.03 -16.03 -13.51
N ARG A 41 -21.87 -15.54 -13.96
CA ARG A 41 -21.72 -14.76 -15.19
C ARG A 41 -21.41 -15.61 -16.43
N GLY A 42 -21.36 -16.94 -16.30
CA GLY A 42 -21.06 -17.85 -17.38
C GLY A 42 -19.61 -17.71 -17.90
N ILE A 43 -18.69 -17.31 -17.04
CA ILE A 43 -17.27 -17.19 -17.37
C ILE A 43 -16.58 -18.53 -17.11
N ASP A 44 -15.89 -19.06 -18.12
CA ASP A 44 -15.09 -20.29 -18.00
C ASP A 44 -13.81 -20.01 -17.21
N LEU A 45 -13.68 -20.65 -16.03
CA LEU A 45 -12.46 -20.62 -15.24
C LEU A 45 -11.57 -21.80 -15.63
N ILE A 46 -10.40 -21.50 -16.21
CA ILE A 46 -9.44 -22.52 -16.61
C ILE A 46 -8.22 -22.43 -15.69
N GLN A 47 -8.03 -23.47 -14.87
CA GLN A 47 -6.87 -23.59 -13.99
C GLN A 47 -5.65 -24.06 -14.79
N GLY A 48 -4.49 -23.45 -14.56
CA GLY A 48 -3.23 -23.84 -15.17
C GLY A 48 -2.29 -22.68 -15.43
N TRP A 49 -1.11 -22.95 -15.96
CA TRP A 49 -0.12 -21.94 -16.31
C TRP A 49 -0.37 -21.41 -17.73
N GLY A 50 -0.89 -20.19 -17.82
CA GLY A 50 -1.23 -19.54 -19.09
C GLY A 50 -0.01 -18.88 -19.73
N ARG A 51 0.25 -19.14 -21.02
CA ARG A 51 1.29 -18.51 -21.83
C ARG A 51 0.68 -17.87 -23.07
N LEU A 52 0.99 -16.60 -23.34
CA LEU A 52 0.61 -15.93 -24.57
C LEU A 52 1.40 -16.53 -25.74
N VAL A 53 0.72 -17.05 -26.77
CA VAL A 53 1.36 -17.71 -27.93
C VAL A 53 1.06 -17.00 -29.24
N ALA A 54 0.06 -16.13 -29.27
CA ALA A 54 -0.26 -15.23 -30.37
C ALA A 54 -1.07 -14.04 -29.83
N ALA A 55 -1.27 -12.98 -30.60
CA ALA A 55 -2.07 -11.82 -30.20
C ALA A 55 -3.51 -12.19 -29.80
N ASP A 56 -4.03 -13.26 -30.34
CA ASP A 56 -5.39 -13.76 -30.13
C ASP A 56 -5.45 -15.12 -29.40
N ALA A 57 -4.32 -15.61 -28.83
CA ALA A 57 -4.26 -16.96 -28.27
C ALA A 57 -3.39 -17.09 -27.03
N VAL A 58 -3.93 -17.79 -26.03
CA VAL A 58 -3.22 -18.25 -24.81
C VAL A 58 -3.18 -19.77 -24.83
N GLU A 59 -2.07 -20.37 -24.41
CA GLU A 59 -1.94 -21.79 -24.20
C GLU A 59 -1.91 -22.11 -22.70
N VAL A 60 -2.70 -23.10 -22.27
CA VAL A 60 -2.72 -23.63 -20.91
C VAL A 60 -2.63 -25.13 -20.99
N ASP A 61 -1.57 -25.73 -20.43
CA ASP A 61 -1.32 -27.20 -20.43
C ASP A 61 -1.48 -27.86 -21.82
N GLY A 62 -0.94 -27.23 -22.87
CA GLY A 62 -1.02 -27.68 -24.26
C GLY A 62 -2.38 -27.41 -24.95
N ARG A 63 -3.37 -26.86 -24.23
CA ARG A 63 -4.63 -26.43 -24.79
C ARG A 63 -4.55 -25.00 -25.27
N ARG A 64 -4.77 -24.75 -26.56
CA ARG A 64 -4.84 -23.40 -27.13
C ARG A 64 -6.26 -22.85 -27.00
N ILE A 65 -6.36 -21.63 -26.42
CA ILE A 65 -7.59 -20.87 -26.21
C ILE A 65 -7.48 -19.60 -27.02
N THR A 66 -8.46 -19.33 -27.89
CA THR A 66 -8.46 -18.14 -28.74
C THR A 66 -9.54 -17.15 -28.34
N GLY A 67 -9.24 -15.86 -28.49
CA GLY A 67 -10.16 -14.78 -28.22
C GLY A 67 -9.86 -13.54 -29.05
N ARG A 68 -10.86 -12.72 -29.32
CA ARG A 68 -10.66 -11.42 -30.04
C ARG A 68 -9.81 -10.42 -29.25
N ASN A 69 -9.84 -10.52 -27.93
CA ASN A 69 -9.06 -9.70 -27.02
C ASN A 69 -8.45 -10.59 -25.96
N VAL A 70 -7.20 -10.32 -25.59
CA VAL A 70 -6.47 -10.96 -24.49
C VAL A 70 -6.08 -9.89 -23.49
N VAL A 71 -6.45 -10.06 -22.21
CA VAL A 71 -6.06 -9.16 -21.13
C VAL A 71 -5.00 -9.82 -20.29
N LEU A 72 -3.81 -9.22 -20.22
CA LEU A 72 -2.69 -9.66 -19.42
C LEU A 72 -2.84 -9.09 -18.01
N ALA A 73 -2.88 -9.95 -16.98
CA ALA A 73 -3.12 -9.57 -15.58
C ALA A 73 -2.39 -10.52 -14.61
N SER A 74 -1.14 -10.88 -14.91
CA SER A 74 -0.38 -11.91 -14.19
C SER A 74 0.17 -11.44 -12.82
N GLY A 75 -0.04 -10.19 -12.43
CA GLY A 75 0.29 -9.69 -11.09
C GLY A 75 1.77 -9.46 -10.83
N SER A 76 2.20 -9.67 -9.60
CA SER A 76 3.56 -9.38 -9.15
C SER A 76 4.11 -10.46 -8.23
N TYR A 77 5.42 -10.44 -8.01
CA TYR A 77 6.15 -11.31 -7.08
C TYR A 77 6.98 -10.48 -6.10
N SER A 78 7.30 -11.02 -4.92
CA SER A 78 8.20 -10.37 -3.95
C SER A 78 9.65 -10.42 -4.45
N LYS A 79 10.32 -9.26 -4.50
CA LYS A 79 11.74 -9.18 -4.85
C LYS A 79 12.59 -9.74 -3.72
N THR A 80 13.51 -10.66 -4.03
CA THR A 80 14.39 -11.32 -3.04
C THR A 80 15.80 -10.77 -3.03
N ILE A 81 16.13 -9.83 -3.94
CA ILE A 81 17.50 -9.31 -4.15
C ILE A 81 18.57 -10.42 -4.29
N GLY A 82 18.20 -11.53 -4.92
CA GLY A 82 19.09 -12.68 -5.13
C GLY A 82 19.28 -13.57 -3.90
N GLN A 83 18.54 -13.35 -2.81
CA GLN A 83 18.59 -14.23 -1.66
C GLN A 83 17.67 -15.44 -1.88
N GLU A 84 18.15 -16.60 -1.44
CA GLU A 84 17.33 -17.81 -1.35
C GLU A 84 16.34 -17.67 -0.18
N ILE A 85 15.10 -18.07 -0.40
CA ILE A 85 14.05 -18.07 0.63
C ILE A 85 14.09 -19.42 1.35
N SER A 86 14.85 -19.46 2.45
CA SER A 86 15.06 -20.64 3.29
C SER A 86 15.76 -20.26 4.59
N GLY A 87 15.76 -21.13 5.60
CA GLY A 87 16.56 -21.01 6.82
C GLY A 87 16.37 -19.68 7.57
N GLY A 88 15.12 -19.23 7.74
CA GLY A 88 14.79 -17.97 8.42
C GLY A 88 14.80 -16.73 7.53
N VAL A 89 15.20 -16.84 6.24
CA VAL A 89 15.03 -15.77 5.23
C VAL A 89 13.71 -15.97 4.53
N ILE A 90 12.81 -15.00 4.62
CA ILE A 90 11.42 -15.08 4.16
C ILE A 90 10.99 -13.84 3.39
N THR A 91 9.95 -13.97 2.59
CA THR A 91 9.21 -12.86 2.00
C THR A 91 7.87 -12.65 2.72
N SER A 92 7.04 -11.74 2.22
CA SER A 92 5.70 -11.52 2.77
C SER A 92 4.79 -12.75 2.62
N GLU A 93 5.01 -13.56 1.60
CA GLU A 93 4.24 -14.79 1.37
C GLU A 93 4.45 -15.80 2.54
N GLU A 94 5.69 -16.11 2.90
CA GLU A 94 6.00 -17.01 4.02
C GLU A 94 5.63 -16.37 5.36
N ALA A 95 5.84 -15.06 5.51
CA ALA A 95 5.49 -14.33 6.73
C ALA A 95 4.00 -14.40 7.07
N LEU A 96 3.11 -14.40 6.06
CA LEU A 96 1.67 -14.55 6.23
C LEU A 96 1.25 -15.97 6.64
N GLU A 97 2.09 -16.97 6.40
CA GLU A 97 1.81 -18.39 6.71
C GLU A 97 2.53 -18.89 7.98
N MET A 98 3.25 -18.02 8.70
CA MET A 98 3.92 -18.40 9.94
C MET A 98 2.92 -18.91 10.99
N ASP A 99 3.28 -20.00 11.65
CA ASP A 99 2.48 -20.66 12.71
C ASP A 99 2.81 -20.16 14.12
N HIS A 100 3.80 -19.27 14.25
CA HIS A 100 4.23 -18.65 15.49
C HIS A 100 4.62 -17.19 15.28
N VAL A 101 4.70 -16.43 16.37
CA VAL A 101 5.23 -15.06 16.38
C VAL A 101 6.75 -15.17 16.55
N PRO A 102 7.57 -14.64 15.61
CA PRO A 102 9.02 -14.70 15.77
C PRO A 102 9.46 -13.90 16.99
N ALA A 103 10.37 -14.42 17.78
CA ALA A 103 10.91 -13.69 18.94
C ALA A 103 11.60 -12.39 18.52
N SER A 104 12.28 -12.42 17.37
CA SER A 104 12.93 -11.25 16.77
C SER A 104 12.89 -11.31 15.26
N ALA A 105 12.83 -10.14 14.62
CA ALA A 105 12.83 -10.00 13.18
C ALA A 105 13.70 -8.84 12.72
N VAL A 106 14.50 -9.07 11.69
CA VAL A 106 15.06 -8.02 10.86
C VAL A 106 14.19 -7.90 9.61
N ILE A 107 13.79 -6.69 9.26
CA ILE A 107 13.00 -6.39 8.07
C ILE A 107 13.86 -5.55 7.13
N LEU A 108 14.10 -6.05 5.95
CA LEU A 108 14.83 -5.34 4.91
C LEU A 108 13.84 -4.62 4.01
N GLY A 109 13.84 -3.29 4.09
CA GLY A 109 12.91 -2.38 3.42
C GLY A 109 11.92 -1.73 4.39
N GLY A 110 11.94 -0.41 4.45
CA GLY A 110 11.04 0.44 5.25
C GLY A 110 9.84 0.98 4.45
N GLY A 111 9.51 0.36 3.33
CA GLY A 111 8.28 0.64 2.58
C GLY A 111 7.03 0.08 3.25
N VAL A 112 5.88 0.18 2.55
CA VAL A 112 4.55 -0.20 3.08
C VAL A 112 4.56 -1.60 3.72
N ILE A 113 4.98 -2.63 2.98
CA ILE A 113 4.99 -4.02 3.47
C ILE A 113 5.87 -4.15 4.73
N GLY A 114 7.07 -3.55 4.71
CA GLY A 114 7.99 -3.66 5.83
C GLY A 114 7.47 -3.01 7.11
N VAL A 115 6.85 -1.82 7.02
CA VAL A 115 6.31 -1.13 8.20
C VAL A 115 5.03 -1.80 8.72
N GLU A 116 4.22 -2.42 7.85
CA GLU A 116 3.04 -3.19 8.26
C GLU A 116 3.43 -4.42 9.06
N PHE A 117 4.37 -5.24 8.57
CA PHE A 117 4.89 -6.39 9.33
C PHE A 117 5.59 -5.95 10.62
N ALA A 118 6.40 -4.89 10.57
CA ALA A 118 7.04 -4.34 11.76
C ALA A 118 6.00 -3.96 12.83
N SER A 119 4.94 -3.30 12.42
CA SER A 119 3.86 -2.89 13.30
C SER A 119 3.09 -4.07 13.89
N ALA A 120 2.74 -5.06 13.04
CA ALA A 120 2.01 -6.26 13.45
C ALA A 120 2.83 -7.12 14.42
N TRP A 121 4.06 -7.48 14.06
CA TRP A 121 4.94 -8.31 14.90
C TRP A 121 5.31 -7.64 16.22
N ALA A 122 5.60 -6.32 16.21
CA ALA A 122 5.82 -5.59 17.46
C ALA A 122 4.58 -5.59 18.36
N SER A 123 3.37 -5.52 17.80
CA SER A 123 2.12 -5.64 18.57
C SER A 123 1.93 -7.04 19.16
N MET A 124 2.46 -8.06 18.52
CA MET A 124 2.43 -9.45 18.98
C MET A 124 3.59 -9.79 19.95
N GLY A 125 4.54 -8.88 20.18
CA GLY A 125 5.61 -9.04 21.14
C GLY A 125 7.01 -9.27 20.57
N SER A 126 7.17 -9.32 19.24
CA SER A 126 8.48 -9.47 18.58
C SER A 126 9.38 -8.27 18.81
N GLN A 127 10.69 -8.52 18.88
CA GLN A 127 11.71 -7.47 18.75
C GLN A 127 11.98 -7.22 17.28
N VAL A 128 11.68 -6.00 16.79
CA VAL A 128 11.75 -5.70 15.36
C VAL A 128 12.81 -4.64 15.07
N THR A 129 13.61 -4.89 14.03
CA THR A 129 14.57 -3.92 13.46
C THR A 129 14.36 -3.81 11.96
N ILE A 130 14.07 -2.60 11.47
CA ILE A 130 13.96 -2.30 10.03
C ILE A 130 15.30 -1.75 9.53
N ILE A 131 15.77 -2.25 8.39
CA ILE A 131 16.92 -1.73 7.64
C ILE A 131 16.39 -1.12 6.35
N GLU A 132 16.61 0.19 6.18
CA GLU A 132 16.14 0.96 5.02
C GLU A 132 17.29 1.72 4.36
N GLY A 133 17.46 1.54 3.05
CA GLY A 133 18.50 2.21 2.27
C GLY A 133 18.24 3.70 2.02
N LEU A 134 17.00 4.12 2.06
CA LEU A 134 16.56 5.50 1.83
C LEU A 134 16.58 6.30 3.14
N PRO A 135 16.47 7.65 3.06
CA PRO A 135 16.55 8.53 4.25
C PRO A 135 15.41 8.36 5.26
N HIS A 136 14.24 7.88 4.83
CA HIS A 136 13.04 7.79 5.65
C HIS A 136 12.31 6.47 5.46
N LEU A 137 11.53 6.06 6.47
CA LEU A 137 10.50 5.04 6.31
C LEU A 137 9.38 5.59 5.42
N VAL A 138 8.67 4.69 4.71
CA VAL A 138 7.61 5.01 3.74
C VAL A 138 7.99 6.17 2.80
N PRO A 139 9.10 6.06 2.08
CA PRO A 139 9.73 7.18 1.37
C PRO A 139 8.89 7.75 0.22
N ASN A 140 7.83 7.06 -0.17
CA ASN A 140 6.88 7.51 -1.21
C ASN A 140 5.70 8.32 -0.66
N GLU A 141 5.62 8.48 0.68
CA GLU A 141 4.63 9.33 1.33
C GLU A 141 5.14 10.77 1.50
N ASP A 142 4.25 11.67 1.92
CA ASP A 142 4.67 13.03 2.31
C ASP A 142 5.69 12.95 3.46
N GLU A 143 6.72 13.80 3.44
CA GLU A 143 7.82 13.74 4.41
C GLU A 143 7.34 13.91 5.87
N ALA A 144 6.27 14.68 6.08
CA ALA A 144 5.68 14.84 7.41
C ALA A 144 5.12 13.50 7.94
N ILE A 145 4.52 12.68 7.06
CA ILE A 145 4.05 11.33 7.38
C ILE A 145 5.22 10.44 7.82
N SER A 146 6.30 10.41 7.04
CA SER A 146 7.50 9.62 7.37
C SER A 146 8.06 9.99 8.73
N LYS A 147 8.23 11.28 9.01
CA LYS A 147 8.73 11.79 10.30
C LYS A 147 7.82 11.40 11.47
N GLN A 148 6.51 11.47 11.28
CA GLN A 148 5.55 11.10 12.34
C GLN A 148 5.52 9.60 12.57
N LEU A 149 5.57 8.76 11.52
CA LEU A 149 5.66 7.31 11.65
C LEU A 149 6.93 6.91 12.41
N GLU A 150 8.09 7.47 12.05
CA GLU A 150 9.36 7.21 12.72
C GLU A 150 9.31 7.56 14.21
N ARG A 151 8.68 8.70 14.57
CA ARG A 151 8.47 9.08 15.98
C ARG A 151 7.59 8.06 16.70
N ALA A 152 6.50 7.62 16.05
CA ALA A 152 5.59 6.62 16.61
C ALA A 152 6.27 5.26 16.79
N PHE A 153 7.08 4.83 15.83
CA PHE A 153 7.81 3.56 15.88
C PHE A 153 8.85 3.54 16.99
N ARG A 154 9.63 4.63 17.16
CA ARG A 154 10.56 4.75 18.31
C ARG A 154 9.82 4.60 19.65
N LYS A 155 8.64 5.22 19.79
CA LYS A 155 7.80 5.13 21.00
C LYS A 155 7.28 3.71 21.24
N ARG A 156 7.01 2.96 20.17
CA ARG A 156 6.61 1.54 20.20
C ARG A 156 7.81 0.58 20.30
N LYS A 157 9.04 1.09 20.46
CA LYS A 157 10.29 0.32 20.54
C LYS A 157 10.59 -0.50 19.27
N ILE A 158 10.06 -0.09 18.12
CA ILE A 158 10.46 -0.61 16.82
C ILE A 158 11.75 0.11 16.44
N THR A 159 12.85 -0.64 16.31
CA THR A 159 14.13 -0.10 15.88
C THR A 159 14.13 0.04 14.36
N PHE A 160 14.70 1.11 13.84
CA PHE A 160 14.94 1.25 12.40
C PHE A 160 16.22 2.01 12.13
N ARG A 161 16.83 1.71 10.99
CA ARG A 161 18.05 2.31 10.48
C ARG A 161 17.82 2.71 9.03
N THR A 162 17.71 3.99 8.80
CA THR A 162 17.63 4.60 7.47
C THR A 162 19.03 4.89 6.93
N ASN A 163 19.18 5.19 5.64
CA ASN A 163 20.46 5.36 4.95
C ASN A 163 21.42 4.18 5.20
N THR A 164 20.90 2.97 5.34
CA THR A 164 21.65 1.78 5.68
C THR A 164 21.41 0.69 4.66
N MET A 165 22.43 0.35 3.89
CA MET A 165 22.35 -0.65 2.83
C MET A 165 22.65 -2.05 3.40
N PHE A 166 21.86 -3.02 2.94
CA PHE A 166 22.11 -4.43 3.16
C PHE A 166 23.41 -4.87 2.46
N GLU A 167 24.17 -5.75 3.10
CA GLU A 167 25.36 -6.36 2.54
C GLU A 167 25.17 -7.86 2.33
N SER A 168 24.87 -8.60 3.41
CA SER A 168 24.73 -10.05 3.35
C SER A 168 23.88 -10.59 4.50
N VAL A 169 23.46 -11.84 4.36
CA VAL A 169 22.81 -12.62 5.42
C VAL A 169 23.51 -13.97 5.58
N GLU A 170 23.80 -14.34 6.80
CA GLU A 170 24.30 -15.65 7.20
C GLU A 170 23.21 -16.39 7.98
N ARG A 171 22.96 -17.64 7.61
CA ARG A 171 21.96 -18.51 8.24
C ARG A 171 22.63 -19.45 9.23
N HIS A 172 21.98 -19.68 10.36
CA HIS A 172 22.48 -20.61 11.39
C HIS A 172 21.30 -21.27 12.13
N ASP A 173 21.57 -22.26 12.98
CA ASP A 173 20.50 -23.02 13.68
C ASP A 173 19.60 -22.18 14.59
N GLY A 174 20.07 -20.99 15.02
CA GLY A 174 19.27 -20.06 15.86
C GLY A 174 18.59 -18.92 15.09
N GLY A 175 18.70 -18.86 13.76
CA GLY A 175 18.14 -17.79 12.95
C GLY A 175 19.09 -17.22 11.90
N VAL A 176 19.18 -15.92 11.83
CA VAL A 176 19.96 -15.19 10.83
C VAL A 176 20.82 -14.08 11.42
N THR A 177 22.01 -13.87 10.85
CA THR A 177 22.86 -12.70 11.10
C THR A 177 22.88 -11.84 9.84
N VAL A 178 22.28 -10.67 9.90
CA VAL A 178 22.23 -9.68 8.80
C VAL A 178 23.38 -8.69 8.95
N ARG A 179 24.18 -8.51 7.91
CA ARG A 179 25.25 -7.51 7.82
C ARG A 179 24.81 -6.33 6.98
N THR A 180 25.21 -5.15 7.40
CA THR A 180 24.99 -3.90 6.68
C THR A 180 26.32 -3.30 6.25
N GLN A 181 26.32 -2.52 5.16
CA GLN A 181 27.55 -1.93 4.56
C GLN A 181 28.32 -1.00 5.51
N ASP A 182 27.69 -0.50 6.58
CA ASP A 182 28.36 0.26 7.66
C ASP A 182 29.12 -0.65 8.68
N GLY A 183 29.23 -1.94 8.37
CA GLY A 183 29.97 -2.93 9.17
C GLY A 183 29.23 -3.45 10.40
N LYS A 184 27.95 -3.11 10.58
CA LYS A 184 27.15 -3.61 11.70
C LYS A 184 26.47 -4.93 11.38
N THR A 185 26.18 -5.67 12.45
CA THR A 185 25.44 -6.93 12.39
C THR A 185 24.17 -6.85 13.21
N HIS A 186 23.13 -7.55 12.73
CA HIS A 186 21.83 -7.66 13.38
C HIS A 186 21.43 -9.13 13.41
N GLU A 187 21.26 -9.67 14.60
CA GLU A 187 20.81 -11.05 14.79
C GLU A 187 19.30 -11.09 15.00
N ALA A 188 18.63 -12.06 14.40
CA ALA A 188 17.21 -12.28 14.55
C ALA A 188 16.84 -13.73 14.22
N GLU A 189 15.66 -14.14 14.65
CA GLU A 189 15.09 -15.43 14.26
C GLU A 189 14.77 -15.45 12.76
N VAL A 190 14.24 -14.32 12.22
CA VAL A 190 13.90 -14.22 10.80
C VAL A 190 14.41 -12.93 10.17
N LEU A 191 14.73 -13.00 8.86
CA LEU A 191 14.90 -11.87 7.95
C LEU A 191 13.71 -11.83 6.99
N LEU A 192 12.87 -10.80 7.10
CA LEU A 192 11.84 -10.50 6.10
C LEU A 192 12.41 -9.60 5.01
N ILE A 193 12.38 -10.05 3.77
CA ILE A 193 12.75 -9.23 2.61
C ILE A 193 11.48 -8.53 2.09
N ALA A 194 11.43 -7.21 2.25
CA ALA A 194 10.28 -6.35 1.90
C ALA A 194 10.71 -5.16 1.03
N VAL A 195 11.63 -5.39 0.08
CA VAL A 195 12.24 -4.36 -0.80
C VAL A 195 11.43 -4.05 -2.06
N GLY A 196 10.15 -4.37 -2.05
CA GLY A 196 9.21 -4.12 -3.12
C GLY A 196 8.87 -5.35 -3.96
N ARG A 197 7.99 -5.15 -4.92
CA ARG A 197 7.47 -6.19 -5.81
C ARG A 197 7.97 -5.99 -7.23
N GLY A 198 8.09 -7.07 -7.98
CA GLY A 198 8.39 -7.07 -9.41
C GLY A 198 7.20 -7.56 -10.23
N PRO A 199 7.04 -7.14 -11.50
CA PRO A 199 5.96 -7.63 -12.35
C PRO A 199 6.18 -9.09 -12.71
N ALA A 200 5.15 -9.93 -12.57
CA ALA A 200 5.20 -11.37 -12.87
C ALA A 200 4.94 -11.61 -14.36
N THR A 201 5.91 -11.27 -15.21
CA THR A 201 5.81 -11.31 -16.68
C THR A 201 6.80 -12.29 -17.35
N ALA A 202 7.77 -12.81 -16.59
CA ALA A 202 8.81 -13.67 -17.13
C ALA A 202 8.24 -15.01 -17.62
N ASN A 203 8.71 -15.47 -18.80
CA ASN A 203 8.34 -16.75 -19.41
C ASN A 203 6.84 -16.91 -19.74
N LEU A 204 6.11 -15.83 -19.86
CA LEU A 204 4.67 -15.83 -20.20
C LEU A 204 4.38 -15.60 -21.70
N GLY A 205 5.43 -15.51 -22.52
CA GLY A 205 5.29 -15.37 -23.98
C GLY A 205 5.00 -13.94 -24.46
N TYR A 206 5.10 -12.95 -23.59
CA TYR A 206 4.75 -11.57 -23.93
C TYR A 206 5.73 -10.97 -24.95
N GLU A 207 7.03 -11.09 -24.69
CA GLU A 207 8.08 -10.59 -25.60
C GLU A 207 8.09 -11.35 -26.92
N GLU A 208 7.87 -12.68 -26.91
CA GLU A 208 7.85 -13.54 -28.09
C GLU A 208 6.69 -13.20 -29.05
N VAL A 209 5.57 -12.69 -28.49
CA VAL A 209 4.44 -12.20 -29.29
C VAL A 209 4.64 -10.74 -29.73
N GLY A 210 5.69 -10.09 -29.24
CA GLY A 210 6.05 -8.72 -29.61
C GLY A 210 5.42 -7.65 -28.74
N VAL A 211 4.93 -7.99 -27.53
CA VAL A 211 4.47 -7.00 -26.55
C VAL A 211 5.66 -6.17 -26.07
N ALA A 212 5.55 -4.86 -26.16
CA ALA A 212 6.60 -3.94 -25.72
C ALA A 212 6.70 -3.92 -24.19
N MET A 213 7.93 -4.03 -23.69
CA MET A 213 8.21 -4.08 -22.25
C MET A 213 9.35 -3.15 -21.87
N ASP A 214 9.34 -2.65 -20.64
CA ASP A 214 10.45 -1.92 -20.01
C ASP A 214 10.69 -2.46 -18.60
N ARG A 215 11.90 -2.91 -18.31
CA ARG A 215 12.32 -3.45 -17.00
C ARG A 215 11.34 -4.49 -16.41
N GLY A 216 10.77 -5.32 -17.30
CA GLY A 216 9.80 -6.36 -16.95
C GLY A 216 8.33 -5.88 -16.91
N PHE A 217 8.06 -4.60 -16.97
CA PHE A 217 6.70 -4.10 -17.08
C PHE A 217 6.19 -4.09 -18.52
N VAL A 218 4.94 -4.45 -18.72
CA VAL A 218 4.24 -4.31 -20.01
C VAL A 218 3.91 -2.83 -20.24
N LEU A 219 4.32 -2.29 -21.38
CA LEU A 219 3.97 -0.93 -21.77
C LEU A 219 2.55 -0.91 -22.36
N ALA A 220 1.69 -0.11 -21.77
CA ALA A 220 0.32 0.09 -22.19
C ALA A 220 -0.04 1.58 -22.15
N ASP A 221 -1.04 1.98 -22.95
CA ASP A 221 -1.62 3.31 -22.87
C ASP A 221 -2.52 3.46 -21.63
N GLU A 222 -3.10 4.63 -21.44
CA GLU A 222 -4.00 4.98 -20.32
C GLU A 222 -5.26 4.11 -20.24
N TYR A 223 -5.63 3.45 -21.34
CA TYR A 223 -6.76 2.51 -21.42
C TYR A 223 -6.34 1.04 -21.31
N GLY A 224 -5.06 0.77 -21.08
CA GLY A 224 -4.50 -0.57 -20.99
C GLY A 224 -4.18 -1.23 -22.33
N ARG A 225 -4.19 -0.52 -23.48
CA ARG A 225 -3.82 -1.07 -24.78
C ARG A 225 -2.31 -1.22 -24.87
N THR A 226 -1.86 -2.40 -25.28
CA THR A 226 -0.46 -2.60 -25.64
C THR A 226 -0.19 -2.19 -27.11
N ASN A 227 1.06 -2.26 -27.53
CA ASN A 227 1.44 -2.09 -28.94
C ASN A 227 0.94 -3.21 -29.87
N VAL A 228 0.47 -4.34 -29.30
CA VAL A 228 -0.07 -5.48 -30.07
C VAL A 228 -1.60 -5.37 -30.12
N PRO A 229 -2.19 -5.19 -31.31
CA PRO A 229 -3.65 -5.06 -31.45
C PRO A 229 -4.40 -6.26 -30.85
N GLY A 230 -5.40 -5.97 -29.99
CA GLY A 230 -6.19 -7.00 -29.31
C GLY A 230 -5.56 -7.51 -28.01
N VAL A 231 -4.33 -7.08 -27.66
CA VAL A 231 -3.68 -7.41 -26.39
C VAL A 231 -3.70 -6.20 -25.47
N TRP A 232 -4.19 -6.41 -24.24
CA TRP A 232 -4.38 -5.42 -23.19
C TRP A 232 -3.58 -5.83 -21.94
N ALA A 233 -3.24 -4.88 -21.06
CA ALA A 233 -2.54 -5.17 -19.81
C ALA A 233 -3.06 -4.30 -18.66
N VAL A 234 -3.18 -4.89 -17.46
CA VAL A 234 -3.68 -4.22 -16.24
C VAL A 234 -2.95 -4.70 -14.99
N GLY A 235 -3.07 -3.92 -13.92
CA GLY A 235 -2.58 -4.27 -12.59
C GLY A 235 -1.07 -4.15 -12.45
N ASP A 236 -0.48 -5.01 -11.64
CA ASP A 236 0.93 -4.91 -11.21
C ASP A 236 1.96 -5.12 -12.33
N ILE A 237 1.53 -5.61 -13.48
CA ILE A 237 2.41 -5.80 -14.65
C ILE A 237 2.59 -4.55 -15.50
N VAL A 238 1.80 -3.49 -15.28
CA VAL A 238 1.98 -2.20 -15.96
C VAL A 238 2.64 -1.18 -15.03
N PRO A 239 3.41 -0.21 -15.55
CA PRO A 239 4.01 0.83 -14.71
C PRO A 239 2.98 1.58 -13.86
N GLY A 240 3.40 2.02 -12.68
CA GLY A 240 2.56 2.78 -11.73
C GLY A 240 2.49 2.14 -10.34
N VAL A 241 1.48 2.53 -9.54
CA VAL A 241 1.32 2.02 -8.19
C VAL A 241 0.77 0.58 -8.20
N GLN A 242 1.44 -0.33 -7.49
CA GLN A 242 1.04 -1.74 -7.40
C GLN A 242 0.02 -1.92 -6.26
N LEU A 243 -1.25 -1.64 -6.55
CA LEU A 243 -2.36 -1.70 -5.61
C LEU A 243 -3.56 -2.43 -6.24
N ALA A 244 -4.17 -3.35 -5.49
CA ALA A 244 -5.25 -4.20 -5.99
C ALA A 244 -6.44 -3.40 -6.56
N HIS A 245 -6.86 -2.35 -5.86
CA HIS A 245 -7.97 -1.50 -6.29
C HIS A 245 -7.67 -0.68 -7.55
N ARG A 246 -6.40 -0.34 -7.81
CA ARG A 246 -5.97 0.22 -9.10
C ARG A 246 -6.19 -0.80 -10.23
N GLY A 247 -5.76 -2.05 -10.02
CA GLY A 247 -5.97 -3.13 -10.98
C GLY A 247 -7.46 -3.40 -11.26
N PHE A 248 -8.32 -3.33 -10.23
CA PHE A 248 -9.78 -3.46 -10.41
C PHE A 248 -10.34 -2.33 -11.28
N ALA A 249 -9.96 -1.09 -11.01
CA ALA A 249 -10.41 0.06 -11.80
C ALA A 249 -9.90 -0.02 -13.25
N GLN A 250 -8.64 -0.39 -13.47
CA GLN A 250 -8.08 -0.61 -14.80
C GLN A 250 -8.82 -1.73 -15.55
N GLY A 251 -9.17 -2.83 -14.87
CA GLY A 251 -9.93 -3.92 -15.46
C GLY A 251 -11.31 -3.47 -15.98
N ILE A 252 -11.99 -2.58 -15.25
CA ILE A 252 -13.25 -1.98 -15.67
C ILE A 252 -13.03 -1.09 -16.91
N VAL A 253 -12.03 -0.20 -16.88
CA VAL A 253 -11.68 0.67 -18.02
C VAL A 253 -11.40 -0.15 -19.28
N VAL A 254 -10.59 -1.21 -19.17
CA VAL A 254 -10.30 -2.11 -20.31
C VAL A 254 -11.56 -2.78 -20.83
N ALA A 255 -12.40 -3.32 -19.95
CA ALA A 255 -13.64 -3.99 -20.34
C ALA A 255 -14.61 -3.05 -21.07
N GLU A 256 -14.79 -1.84 -20.55
CA GLU A 256 -15.62 -0.81 -21.17
C GLU A 256 -15.06 -0.36 -22.52
N LYS A 257 -13.74 -0.19 -22.63
CA LYS A 257 -13.10 0.20 -23.89
C LYS A 257 -13.22 -0.89 -24.96
N ILE A 258 -13.09 -2.17 -24.57
CA ILE A 258 -13.35 -3.32 -25.45
C ILE A 258 -14.81 -3.34 -25.91
N ALA A 259 -15.75 -2.95 -25.06
CA ALA A 259 -17.18 -2.84 -25.37
C ALA A 259 -17.52 -1.62 -26.26
N GLY A 260 -16.55 -0.77 -26.59
CA GLY A 260 -16.74 0.43 -27.40
C GLY A 260 -17.32 1.64 -26.66
N LEU A 261 -17.25 1.60 -25.31
CA LEU A 261 -17.58 2.73 -24.46
C LEU A 261 -16.40 3.71 -24.35
N ASP A 262 -16.63 4.84 -23.69
CA ASP A 262 -15.62 5.87 -23.47
C ASP A 262 -15.38 6.09 -21.95
N PRO A 263 -14.69 5.15 -21.27
CA PRO A 263 -14.43 5.25 -19.85
C PRO A 263 -13.37 6.32 -19.55
N THR A 264 -13.42 6.87 -18.34
CA THR A 264 -12.35 7.72 -17.81
C THR A 264 -11.17 6.83 -17.42
N PRO A 265 -9.94 7.11 -17.89
CA PRO A 265 -8.74 6.38 -17.48
C PRO A 265 -8.46 6.50 -15.99
N VAL A 266 -7.72 5.54 -15.45
CA VAL A 266 -7.26 5.58 -14.06
C VAL A 266 -6.05 6.51 -13.95
N ASP A 267 -6.18 7.60 -13.20
CA ASP A 267 -5.06 8.46 -12.85
C ASP A 267 -4.42 7.95 -11.55
N ASP A 268 -3.15 7.56 -11.61
CA ASP A 268 -2.38 7.05 -10.48
C ASP A 268 -2.26 8.06 -9.32
N VAL A 269 -2.33 9.36 -9.60
CA VAL A 269 -2.32 10.42 -8.57
C VAL A 269 -3.59 10.35 -7.71
N LEU A 270 -4.71 9.96 -8.31
CA LEU A 270 -6.02 9.86 -7.66
C LEU A 270 -6.28 8.49 -7.02
N VAL A 271 -5.33 7.56 -7.10
CA VAL A 271 -5.46 6.25 -6.43
C VAL A 271 -5.14 6.40 -4.94
N PRO A 272 -6.10 6.16 -4.05
CA PRO A 272 -5.87 6.27 -2.62
C PRO A 272 -4.92 5.17 -2.14
N LYS A 273 -4.04 5.51 -1.20
CA LYS A 273 -3.06 4.61 -0.59
C LYS A 273 -3.34 4.50 0.90
N VAL A 274 -3.29 3.28 1.42
CA VAL A 274 -3.41 3.00 2.86
C VAL A 274 -2.27 2.08 3.28
N THR A 275 -1.62 2.41 4.39
CA THR A 275 -0.64 1.55 5.06
C THR A 275 -1.21 1.13 6.40
N PHE A 276 -1.49 -0.17 6.56
CA PHE A 276 -2.16 -0.76 7.73
C PHE A 276 -1.17 -1.02 8.88
N CYS A 277 -0.46 0.02 9.30
CA CYS A 277 0.39 -0.01 10.48
C CYS A 277 -0.25 0.75 11.64
N GLU A 278 0.38 0.82 12.78
CA GLU A 278 -0.06 1.61 13.93
C GLU A 278 1.01 2.67 14.26
N PRO A 279 0.71 3.95 14.09
CA PRO A 279 -0.53 4.54 13.57
C PRO A 279 -0.73 4.28 12.06
N GLU A 280 -1.98 4.16 11.63
CA GLU A 280 -2.37 3.94 10.24
C GLU A 280 -2.08 5.18 9.38
N ILE A 281 -1.65 4.96 8.14
CA ILE A 281 -1.37 6.02 7.18
C ILE A 281 -2.38 5.94 6.03
N ALA A 282 -2.87 7.08 5.57
CA ALA A 282 -3.68 7.18 4.38
C ALA A 282 -3.32 8.43 3.57
N SER A 283 -3.27 8.30 2.26
CA SER A 283 -2.94 9.42 1.37
C SER A 283 -3.57 9.28 0.00
N VAL A 284 -3.83 10.41 -0.65
CA VAL A 284 -4.22 10.51 -2.05
C VAL A 284 -3.79 11.87 -2.59
N GLY A 285 -3.48 11.95 -3.87
CA GLY A 285 -3.01 13.15 -4.50
C GLY A 285 -1.49 13.39 -4.34
N LEU A 286 -1.09 14.63 -4.50
CA LEU A 286 0.31 15.05 -4.51
C LEU A 286 0.82 15.32 -3.09
N SER A 287 2.01 14.82 -2.74
CA SER A 287 2.74 15.32 -1.57
C SER A 287 3.11 16.80 -1.76
N GLU A 288 3.37 17.51 -0.67
CA GLU A 288 3.77 18.93 -0.75
C GLU A 288 5.02 19.12 -1.62
N ALA A 289 6.00 18.24 -1.49
CA ALA A 289 7.21 18.28 -2.31
C ALA A 289 6.90 18.09 -3.81
N LYS A 290 6.03 17.15 -4.15
CA LYS A 290 5.66 16.88 -5.55
C LYS A 290 4.78 18.00 -6.13
N ALA A 291 3.86 18.53 -5.34
CA ALA A 291 3.06 19.70 -5.72
C ALA A 291 3.97 20.92 -5.99
N ALA A 292 4.96 21.17 -5.12
CA ALA A 292 5.92 22.25 -5.31
C ALA A 292 6.82 22.05 -6.54
N GLU A 293 7.19 20.81 -6.87
CA GLU A 293 7.95 20.50 -8.09
C GLU A 293 7.15 20.82 -9.36
N ILE A 294 5.86 20.50 -9.37
CA ILE A 294 4.99 20.65 -10.55
C ILE A 294 4.51 22.08 -10.73
N HIS A 295 4.10 22.74 -9.64
CA HIS A 295 3.41 24.02 -9.68
C HIS A 295 4.25 25.22 -9.22
N GLY A 296 5.46 24.98 -8.69
CA GLY A 296 6.30 26.00 -8.05
C GLY A 296 5.96 26.15 -6.56
N LYS A 297 6.99 26.20 -5.72
CA LYS A 297 6.83 26.25 -4.25
C LYS A 297 6.03 27.47 -3.78
N GLU A 298 6.19 28.60 -4.46
CA GLU A 298 5.49 29.86 -4.17
C GLU A 298 3.97 29.78 -4.39
N ASN A 299 3.51 28.82 -5.21
CA ASN A 299 2.10 28.63 -5.54
C ASN A 299 1.42 27.57 -4.68
N ILE A 300 2.16 26.93 -3.77
CA ILE A 300 1.63 25.88 -2.90
C ILE A 300 1.41 26.42 -1.49
N THR A 301 0.35 25.97 -0.88
CA THR A 301 0.07 26.13 0.54
C THR A 301 -0.31 24.77 1.15
N SER A 302 -0.08 24.61 2.44
CA SER A 302 -0.51 23.41 3.17
C SER A 302 -0.97 23.78 4.57
N ALA A 303 -1.85 22.97 5.14
CA ALA A 303 -2.26 23.07 6.53
C ALA A 303 -2.28 21.67 7.17
N GLU A 304 -1.86 21.62 8.43
CA GLU A 304 -1.89 20.41 9.24
C GLU A 304 -2.81 20.63 10.44
N PHE A 305 -3.67 19.65 10.74
CA PHE A 305 -4.40 19.57 11.98
C PHE A 305 -3.88 18.41 12.82
N ASN A 306 -3.36 18.71 14.00
CA ASN A 306 -2.89 17.70 14.94
C ASN A 306 -4.08 17.02 15.60
N VAL A 307 -4.18 15.68 15.46
CA VAL A 307 -5.32 14.90 16.00
C VAL A 307 -5.42 14.95 17.55
N ALA A 308 -4.40 15.46 18.26
CA ALA A 308 -4.47 15.67 19.70
C ALA A 308 -5.56 16.68 20.10
N GLY A 309 -5.96 17.57 19.20
CA GLY A 309 -7.10 18.49 19.40
C GLY A 309 -8.47 17.85 19.18
N ASN A 310 -8.54 16.60 18.73
CA ASN A 310 -9.79 15.93 18.40
C ASN A 310 -10.24 14.97 19.50
N ALA A 311 -11.49 15.10 19.97
CA ALA A 311 -12.05 14.30 21.07
C ALA A 311 -12.04 12.78 20.75
N LYS A 312 -12.35 12.38 19.51
CA LYS A 312 -12.34 10.96 19.12
C LYS A 312 -10.93 10.38 19.15
N SER A 313 -9.94 11.14 18.74
CA SER A 313 -8.53 10.75 18.80
C SER A 313 -8.06 10.56 20.23
N GLN A 314 -8.50 11.42 21.17
CA GLN A 314 -8.23 11.25 22.59
C GLN A 314 -8.85 9.95 23.13
N ILE A 315 -10.10 9.64 22.77
CA ILE A 315 -10.77 8.39 23.15
C ILE A 315 -10.02 7.17 22.60
N LEU A 316 -9.52 7.23 21.37
CA LEU A 316 -8.75 6.16 20.73
C LEU A 316 -7.30 6.08 21.25
N GLY A 317 -6.80 7.15 21.89
CA GLY A 317 -5.43 7.26 22.37
C GLY A 317 -4.41 7.28 21.22
N THR A 318 -4.81 7.84 20.09
CA THR A 318 -3.96 7.95 18.90
C THR A 318 -3.23 9.29 18.82
N GLN A 319 -2.13 9.33 18.10
CA GLN A 319 -1.35 10.52 17.78
C GLN A 319 -1.16 10.59 16.28
N GLY A 320 -1.06 11.78 15.72
CA GLY A 320 -0.89 11.99 14.30
C GLY A 320 -1.43 13.33 13.85
N PHE A 321 -1.71 13.44 12.57
CA PHE A 321 -2.26 14.65 11.96
C PHE A 321 -3.00 14.32 10.66
N VAL A 322 -3.80 15.27 10.19
CA VAL A 322 -4.29 15.37 8.82
C VAL A 322 -3.65 16.59 8.18
N LYS A 323 -3.06 16.42 7.01
CA LYS A 323 -2.44 17.47 6.20
C LYS A 323 -3.14 17.55 4.86
N LEU A 324 -3.51 18.76 4.47
CA LEU A 324 -3.98 19.10 3.14
C LEU A 324 -2.94 19.94 2.42
N VAL A 325 -2.72 19.64 1.14
CA VAL A 325 -1.85 20.39 0.24
C VAL A 325 -2.73 20.99 -0.85
N SER A 326 -2.59 22.27 -1.13
CA SER A 326 -3.43 23.02 -2.07
C SER A 326 -2.61 23.98 -2.93
N LEU A 327 -3.14 24.34 -4.09
CA LEU A 327 -2.73 25.58 -4.74
C LEU A 327 -3.16 26.79 -3.90
N LYS A 328 -2.37 27.85 -3.90
CA LYS A 328 -2.82 29.14 -3.38
C LYS A 328 -3.97 29.65 -4.26
N ASP A 329 -5.08 29.97 -3.61
CA ASP A 329 -6.31 30.42 -4.30
C ASP A 329 -6.82 29.41 -5.34
N GLY A 330 -6.69 28.09 -5.05
CA GLY A 330 -7.10 27.03 -5.94
C GLY A 330 -7.33 25.69 -5.21
N PRO A 331 -7.52 24.59 -5.97
CA PRO A 331 -8.00 23.33 -5.43
C PRO A 331 -7.01 22.62 -4.52
N ILE A 332 -7.55 21.72 -3.70
CA ILE A 332 -6.80 20.77 -2.89
C ILE A 332 -6.15 19.74 -3.82
N LEU A 333 -4.83 19.61 -3.74
CA LEU A 333 -4.01 18.72 -4.55
C LEU A 333 -3.64 17.41 -3.86
N GLY A 334 -3.72 17.37 -2.54
CA GLY A 334 -3.33 16.18 -1.78
C GLY A 334 -3.88 16.15 -0.37
N PHE A 335 -4.19 14.93 0.06
CA PHE A 335 -4.60 14.57 1.41
C PHE A 335 -3.61 13.55 1.96
N HIS A 336 -3.07 13.82 3.15
CA HIS A 336 -2.10 12.96 3.84
C HIS A 336 -2.48 12.88 5.32
N ALA A 337 -2.67 11.67 5.82
CA ALA A 337 -3.12 11.47 7.18
C ALA A 337 -2.36 10.34 7.87
N ILE A 338 -2.09 10.51 9.16
CA ILE A 338 -1.53 9.48 10.02
C ILE A 338 -2.21 9.51 11.38
N GLY A 339 -2.69 8.35 11.84
CA GLY A 339 -3.44 8.21 13.09
C GLY A 339 -4.29 6.95 13.07
N ALA A 340 -5.25 6.83 14.00
CA ALA A 340 -6.16 5.69 13.99
C ALA A 340 -7.28 5.89 12.95
N ARG A 341 -7.58 4.84 12.18
CA ARG A 341 -8.68 4.79 11.19
C ARG A 341 -8.58 5.82 10.06
N MET A 342 -7.37 6.14 9.63
CA MET A 342 -7.18 7.09 8.53
C MET A 342 -7.56 6.49 7.18
N GLY A 343 -7.46 5.17 7.03
CA GLY A 343 -7.92 4.47 5.83
C GLY A 343 -9.41 4.59 5.55
N GLU A 344 -10.24 4.73 6.60
CA GLU A 344 -11.68 4.96 6.44
C GLU A 344 -12.01 6.41 6.01
N GLN A 345 -11.06 7.34 6.13
CA GLN A 345 -11.23 8.75 5.79
C GLN A 345 -10.71 9.09 4.39
N VAL A 346 -9.85 8.21 3.82
CA VAL A 346 -9.20 8.50 2.54
C VAL A 346 -10.19 8.67 1.38
N GLY A 347 -11.38 8.08 1.50
CA GLY A 347 -12.46 8.25 0.50
C GLY A 347 -12.95 9.69 0.40
N GLU A 348 -13.07 10.43 1.52
CA GLU A 348 -13.37 11.85 1.50
C GLU A 348 -12.20 12.65 0.91
N GLY A 349 -10.97 12.30 1.30
CA GLY A 349 -9.75 12.88 0.69
C GLY A 349 -9.71 12.68 -0.82
N GLN A 350 -10.08 11.49 -1.31
CA GLN A 350 -10.16 11.19 -2.74
C GLN A 350 -11.19 12.06 -3.46
N LEU A 351 -12.38 12.22 -2.88
CA LEU A 351 -13.43 13.08 -3.47
C LEU A 351 -12.95 14.52 -3.59
N MET A 352 -12.31 15.06 -2.54
CA MET A 352 -11.78 16.43 -2.57
C MET A 352 -10.77 16.64 -3.70
N VAL A 353 -9.79 15.73 -3.81
CA VAL A 353 -8.75 15.85 -4.83
C VAL A 353 -9.31 15.60 -6.23
N SER A 354 -10.17 14.57 -6.39
CA SER A 354 -10.70 14.20 -7.70
C SER A 354 -11.70 15.21 -8.26
N TRP A 355 -12.39 15.94 -7.39
CA TRP A 355 -13.37 16.95 -7.79
C TRP A 355 -12.80 18.37 -7.73
N GLU A 356 -11.49 18.48 -7.50
CA GLU A 356 -10.82 19.78 -7.45
C GLU A 356 -11.49 20.76 -6.47
N ALA A 357 -11.89 20.23 -5.27
CA ALA A 357 -12.55 21.03 -4.26
C ALA A 357 -11.60 22.10 -3.69
N ASP A 358 -12.12 23.31 -3.48
CA ASP A 358 -11.41 24.34 -2.77
C ASP A 358 -11.48 24.16 -1.25
N ALA A 359 -10.56 24.73 -0.51
CA ALA A 359 -10.53 24.65 0.95
C ALA A 359 -11.83 25.19 1.59
N ASP A 360 -12.41 26.26 1.03
CA ASP A 360 -13.67 26.84 1.50
C ASP A 360 -14.86 25.91 1.33
N ASP A 361 -14.92 25.11 0.26
CA ASP A 361 -15.97 24.12 0.02
C ASP A 361 -15.99 23.07 1.13
N VAL A 362 -14.81 22.55 1.48
CA VAL A 362 -14.66 21.52 2.53
C VAL A 362 -14.86 22.11 3.91
N ALA A 363 -14.36 23.33 4.17
CA ALA A 363 -14.53 24.03 5.45
C ALA A 363 -16.02 24.35 5.77
N ALA A 364 -16.87 24.41 4.75
CA ALA A 364 -18.31 24.63 4.91
C ALA A 364 -19.08 23.34 5.26
N LEU A 365 -18.47 22.16 5.16
CA LEU A 365 -19.13 20.88 5.47
C LEU A 365 -19.27 20.69 6.98
N VAL A 366 -20.36 20.04 7.38
CA VAL A 366 -20.60 19.68 8.79
C VAL A 366 -20.16 18.25 9.03
N HIS A 367 -19.09 18.06 9.79
CA HIS A 367 -18.63 16.75 10.20
C HIS A 367 -19.30 16.30 11.50
N ALA A 368 -19.62 15.00 11.59
CA ALA A 368 -20.28 14.45 12.78
C ALA A 368 -19.35 14.47 14.00
N HIS A 369 -19.88 14.87 15.17
CA HIS A 369 -19.12 14.88 16.43
C HIS A 369 -19.59 13.74 17.37
N PRO A 370 -18.68 12.98 18.07
CA PRO A 370 -17.22 12.99 17.90
C PRO A 370 -16.76 11.93 16.88
N THR A 371 -16.03 12.32 15.86
CA THR A 371 -15.48 11.42 14.83
C THR A 371 -14.02 11.75 14.51
N GLN A 372 -13.35 10.82 13.78
CA GLN A 372 -12.04 11.12 13.20
C GLN A 372 -12.17 12.07 12.00
N ASN A 373 -13.29 12.06 11.28
CA ASN A 373 -13.52 12.93 10.12
C ASN A 373 -13.47 14.41 10.44
N GLU A 374 -13.79 14.82 11.68
CA GLU A 374 -13.64 16.21 12.10
C GLU A 374 -12.21 16.75 11.90
N THR A 375 -11.19 15.86 11.96
CA THR A 375 -9.78 16.25 11.76
C THR A 375 -9.52 16.76 10.36
N LEU A 376 -10.24 16.24 9.37
CA LEU A 376 -10.18 16.69 7.99
C LEU A 376 -10.84 18.05 7.81
N GLY A 377 -12.03 18.24 8.38
CA GLY A 377 -12.71 19.53 8.39
C GLY A 377 -11.89 20.63 9.08
N GLU A 378 -11.22 20.32 10.19
CA GLU A 378 -10.32 21.24 10.89
C GLU A 378 -9.10 21.62 10.03
N ALA A 379 -8.52 20.66 9.31
CA ALA A 379 -7.42 20.93 8.38
C ALA A 379 -7.88 21.82 7.22
N ALA A 380 -9.08 21.58 6.69
CA ALA A 380 -9.67 22.41 5.64
C ALA A 380 -9.98 23.84 6.12
N MET A 381 -10.57 23.98 7.33
CA MET A 381 -10.81 25.30 7.95
C MET A 381 -9.50 26.06 8.19
N ALA A 382 -8.43 25.35 8.61
CA ALA A 382 -7.12 25.97 8.77
C ALA A 382 -6.55 26.44 7.41
N LEU A 383 -6.68 25.61 6.37
CA LEU A 383 -6.25 25.94 5.00
C LEU A 383 -7.03 27.13 4.42
N ALA A 384 -8.34 27.23 4.71
CA ALA A 384 -9.21 28.34 4.33
C ALA A 384 -8.99 29.62 5.18
N GLY A 385 -8.02 29.63 6.09
CA GLY A 385 -7.74 30.79 6.96
C GLY A 385 -8.79 31.03 8.05
N LYS A 386 -9.63 30.03 8.38
CA LYS A 386 -10.71 30.09 9.37
C LYS A 386 -10.57 28.97 10.43
N PRO A 387 -9.37 28.79 11.06
CA PRO A 387 -9.16 27.71 12.01
C PRO A 387 -10.10 27.84 13.21
N LEU A 388 -10.73 26.71 13.63
CA LEU A 388 -11.57 26.68 14.83
C LEU A 388 -10.77 26.22 16.05
N HIS A 389 -10.10 25.08 15.95
CA HIS A 389 -9.32 24.49 17.05
C HIS A 389 -7.81 24.38 16.72
N ASN A 390 -7.40 24.82 15.55
CA ASN A 390 -5.98 24.86 15.19
C ASN A 390 -5.36 26.18 15.66
N HIS A 391 -4.50 26.08 16.66
CA HIS A 391 -3.71 27.21 17.12
C HIS A 391 -2.37 27.16 16.36
N GLY A 392 -2.26 28.00 15.31
CA GLY A 392 -1.09 28.12 14.45
C GLY A 392 0.21 28.42 15.20
#